data_33845ec81bf6d54230316940106529bf
#
_entry.id   33845ec81bf6d54230316940106529bf
#
_cell.length_a   1.000
_cell.length_b   1.000
_cell.length_c   1.000
_cell.angle_alpha   90.00
_cell.angle_beta   90.00
_cell.angle_gamma   90.00
#
_symmetry.space_group_name_H-M   'P 1'
#
loop_
_entity.id
_entity.type
_entity.pdbx_description
1 polymer ?
#
loop_
_entity_poly.entity_id
_entity_poly.type
_entity_poly.pdbx_seq_one_letter_code
_entity_poly.pdbx_strand_id
1 'polypeptide(L)'
;LFRSLVDSFGAFYPEQIRRLTDKYMNIAEAHGKRIGIHAHNNQQLAFANTIEALANGASMLDATVSGMGRGAGNCYMESLLAFLRNPRYNLVPIMDFVQNYIRAEIEKGNIWGYDIPYLLTGVMNSHPSSAIRFMKDKRVDYSRFYQELLDNME
;
A
#
# COMPACT_ATOMS: atom_id res chain seq x y z
N LEU A 1 -1.41 0.24 23.29
CA LEU A 1 -0.52 -0.35 22.28
C LEU A 1 -1.36 -1.09 21.25
N PHE A 2 -1.06 -0.91 19.97
CA PHE A 2 -1.67 -1.63 18.85
C PHE A 2 -0.59 -2.40 18.08
N ARG A 3 -1.02 -3.27 17.18
CA ARG A 3 -0.16 -3.98 16.22
C ARG A 3 -0.73 -3.80 14.83
N SER A 4 0.12 -3.52 13.85
CA SER A 4 -0.29 -3.44 12.45
C SER A 4 -0.01 -4.74 11.72
N LEU A 5 -0.99 -5.17 10.93
CA LEU A 5 -0.77 -6.08 9.82
C LEU A 5 -0.08 -5.29 8.71
N VAL A 6 1.07 -5.75 8.24
CA VAL A 6 1.88 -5.03 7.26
C VAL A 6 2.02 -5.86 5.99
N ASP A 7 1.45 -5.36 4.89
CA ASP A 7 1.67 -5.88 3.55
C ASP A 7 2.87 -5.18 2.89
N SER A 8 4.07 -5.58 3.27
CA SER A 8 5.32 -4.90 2.89
C SER A 8 5.63 -4.94 1.38
N PHE A 9 5.05 -5.91 0.66
CA PHE A 9 5.30 -6.10 -0.77
C PHE A 9 4.11 -5.74 -1.64
N GLY A 10 2.99 -5.31 -1.01
CA GLY A 10 1.75 -5.07 -1.73
C GLY A 10 1.25 -6.33 -2.46
N ALA A 11 1.45 -7.50 -1.84
CA ALA A 11 1.25 -8.80 -2.43
C ALA A 11 -0.06 -9.49 -1.99
N PHE A 12 -0.70 -9.01 -0.93
CA PHE A 12 -1.89 -9.64 -0.40
C PHE A 12 -3.15 -9.28 -1.18
N TYR A 13 -4.02 -10.28 -1.29
CA TYR A 13 -5.39 -10.12 -1.76
C TYR A 13 -6.34 -9.94 -0.57
N PRO A 14 -7.54 -9.37 -0.78
CA PRO A 14 -8.49 -9.10 0.30
C PRO A 14 -8.82 -10.33 1.17
N GLU A 15 -8.93 -11.52 0.60
CA GLU A 15 -9.21 -12.75 1.35
C GLU A 15 -8.09 -13.10 2.33
N GLN A 16 -6.84 -12.82 1.96
CA GLN A 16 -5.69 -13.03 2.85
C GLN A 16 -5.70 -12.01 3.98
N ILE A 17 -6.00 -10.73 3.66
CA ILE A 17 -6.15 -9.68 4.65
C ILE A 17 -7.25 -10.04 5.66
N ARG A 18 -8.42 -10.47 5.21
CA ARG A 18 -9.51 -10.92 6.09
C ARG A 18 -9.03 -11.99 7.06
N ARG A 19 -8.46 -13.08 6.54
CA ARG A 19 -7.96 -14.20 7.37
C ARG A 19 -6.89 -13.78 8.38
N LEU A 20 -6.00 -12.89 7.99
CA LEU A 20 -4.96 -12.38 8.88
C LEU A 20 -5.53 -11.43 9.92
N THR A 21 -6.47 -10.56 9.53
CA THR A 21 -7.17 -9.66 10.44
C THR A 21 -7.89 -10.45 11.52
N ASP A 22 -8.66 -11.47 11.15
CA ASP A 22 -9.35 -12.35 12.11
C ASP A 22 -8.39 -13.00 13.11
N LYS A 23 -7.25 -13.53 12.63
CA LYS A 23 -6.24 -14.12 13.53
C LYS A 23 -5.65 -13.11 14.49
N TYR A 24 -5.34 -11.89 14.01
CA TYR A 24 -4.78 -10.83 14.84
C TYR A 24 -5.81 -10.31 15.84
N MET A 25 -7.10 -10.19 15.43
CA MET A 25 -8.18 -9.75 16.31
C MET A 25 -8.37 -10.71 17.47
N ASN A 26 -8.46 -12.02 17.24
CA ASN A 26 -8.62 -13.02 18.29
C ASN A 26 -7.52 -12.89 19.38
N ILE A 27 -6.28 -12.60 18.98
CA ILE A 27 -5.18 -12.42 19.92
C ILE A 27 -5.26 -11.03 20.60
N ALA A 28 -5.56 -10.00 19.83
CA ALA A 28 -5.57 -8.62 20.31
C ALA A 28 -6.68 -8.41 21.35
N GLU A 29 -7.88 -8.92 21.11
CA GLU A 29 -9.01 -8.84 22.02
C GLU A 29 -8.71 -9.49 23.36
N ALA A 30 -8.12 -10.68 23.35
CA ALA A 30 -7.71 -11.39 24.56
C ALA A 30 -6.72 -10.59 25.44
N HIS A 31 -6.03 -9.61 24.84
CA HIS A 31 -5.02 -8.79 25.51
C HIS A 31 -5.42 -7.31 25.62
N GLY A 32 -6.66 -6.95 25.30
CA GLY A 32 -7.13 -5.56 25.32
C GLY A 32 -6.34 -4.65 24.36
N LYS A 33 -5.91 -5.18 23.20
CA LYS A 33 -5.13 -4.45 22.17
C LYS A 33 -6.00 -4.14 20.96
N ARG A 34 -5.56 -3.14 20.20
CA ARG A 34 -6.13 -2.81 18.89
C ARG A 34 -5.21 -3.29 17.78
N ILE A 35 -5.77 -3.54 16.62
CA ILE A 35 -4.99 -3.85 15.42
C ILE A 35 -5.17 -2.77 14.36
N GLY A 36 -4.16 -2.66 13.51
CA GLY A 36 -4.14 -1.78 12.37
C GLY A 36 -3.68 -2.50 11.12
N ILE A 37 -3.72 -1.78 10.01
CA ILE A 37 -3.19 -2.21 8.72
C ILE A 37 -2.31 -1.15 8.12
N HIS A 38 -1.20 -1.60 7.52
CA HIS A 38 -0.32 -0.83 6.64
C HIS A 38 -0.14 -1.60 5.33
N ALA A 39 -0.71 -1.10 4.25
CA ALA A 39 -0.72 -1.78 2.96
C ALA A 39 0.04 -0.98 1.90
N HIS A 40 1.00 -1.64 1.22
CA HIS A 40 1.64 -1.13 0.02
C HIS A 40 0.79 -1.39 -1.23
N ASN A 41 1.00 -0.58 -2.28
CA ASN A 41 0.08 -0.47 -3.41
C ASN A 41 0.59 -1.16 -4.70
N ASN A 42 1.46 -2.15 -4.59
CA ASN A 42 2.10 -2.79 -5.74
C ASN A 42 1.09 -3.38 -6.74
N GLN A 43 0.05 -4.03 -6.25
CA GLN A 43 -1.05 -4.57 -7.06
C GLN A 43 -2.27 -3.62 -7.16
N GLN A 44 -2.13 -2.36 -6.73
CA GLN A 44 -3.23 -1.40 -6.61
C GLN A 44 -4.34 -1.82 -5.63
N LEU A 45 -4.03 -2.71 -4.70
CA LEU A 45 -4.98 -3.25 -3.73
C LEU A 45 -4.88 -2.61 -2.34
N ALA A 46 -3.96 -1.66 -2.11
CA ALA A 46 -3.76 -1.08 -0.78
C ALA A 46 -5.05 -0.50 -0.18
N PHE A 47 -5.83 0.21 -0.98
CA PHE A 47 -7.12 0.77 -0.54
C PHE A 47 -8.12 -0.34 -0.22
N ALA A 48 -8.32 -1.30 -1.13
CA ALA A 48 -9.25 -2.42 -0.94
C ALA A 48 -8.87 -3.25 0.31
N ASN A 49 -7.59 -3.55 0.46
CA ASN A 49 -7.04 -4.27 1.61
C ASN A 49 -7.25 -3.51 2.93
N THR A 50 -7.10 -2.18 2.91
CA THR A 50 -7.34 -1.34 4.08
C THR A 50 -8.81 -1.36 4.48
N ILE A 51 -9.73 -1.30 3.51
CA ILE A 51 -11.18 -1.39 3.77
C ILE A 51 -11.57 -2.80 4.25
N GLU A 52 -10.98 -3.85 3.67
CA GLU A 52 -11.22 -5.23 4.11
C GLU A 52 -10.80 -5.43 5.58
N ALA A 53 -9.62 -4.92 5.96
CA ALA A 53 -9.17 -4.97 7.35
C ALA A 53 -10.11 -4.21 8.29
N LEU A 54 -10.56 -3.02 7.89
CA LEU A 54 -11.54 -2.22 8.65
C LEU A 54 -12.85 -3.01 8.85
N ALA A 55 -13.39 -3.59 7.79
CA ALA A 55 -14.62 -4.38 7.82
C ALA A 55 -14.52 -5.59 8.76
N ASN A 56 -13.30 -6.10 8.98
CA ASN A 56 -13.01 -7.22 9.88
C ASN A 56 -12.44 -6.77 11.24
N GLY A 57 -12.64 -5.51 11.65
CA GLY A 57 -12.40 -5.04 13.01
C GLY A 57 -11.09 -4.26 13.24
N ALA A 58 -10.25 -4.09 12.23
CA ALA A 58 -9.10 -3.21 12.36
C ALA A 58 -9.56 -1.77 12.64
N SER A 59 -8.95 -1.11 13.61
CA SER A 59 -9.35 0.23 14.06
C SER A 59 -8.29 1.31 13.81
N MET A 60 -7.15 0.92 13.27
CA MET A 60 -6.05 1.82 12.91
C MET A 60 -5.70 1.57 11.44
N LEU A 61 -5.79 2.61 10.61
CA LEU A 61 -5.62 2.51 9.16
C LEU A 61 -4.51 3.47 8.74
N ASP A 62 -3.43 2.93 8.19
CA ASP A 62 -2.33 3.73 7.68
C ASP A 62 -2.61 4.16 6.23
N ALA A 63 -2.46 5.44 5.97
CA ALA A 63 -2.56 6.00 4.63
C ALA A 63 -1.62 7.21 4.50
N THR A 64 -1.23 7.52 3.28
CA THR A 64 -0.36 8.67 3.00
C THR A 64 -1.00 9.58 1.95
N VAL A 65 -0.70 10.87 2.03
CA VAL A 65 -1.18 11.85 1.06
C VAL A 65 -0.64 11.48 -0.32
N SER A 66 -1.52 11.44 -1.32
CA SER A 66 -1.23 10.99 -2.70
C SER A 66 -0.58 9.59 -2.77
N GLY A 67 -0.80 8.75 -1.76
CA GLY A 67 -0.17 7.44 -1.70
C GLY A 67 1.36 7.48 -1.58
N MET A 68 1.94 8.62 -1.19
CA MET A 68 3.39 8.81 -1.14
C MET A 68 4.07 7.70 -0.33
N GLY A 69 5.09 7.08 -0.92
CA GLY A 69 5.84 6.02 -0.29
C GLY A 69 6.82 5.34 -1.25
N ARG A 70 7.54 4.36 -0.74
CA ARG A 70 8.51 3.60 -1.54
C ARG A 70 7.82 2.87 -2.69
N GLY A 71 8.39 2.96 -3.88
CA GLY A 71 7.97 2.23 -5.06
C GLY A 71 6.53 2.56 -5.46
N ALA A 72 5.65 1.59 -5.43
CA ALA A 72 4.24 1.75 -5.77
C ALA A 72 3.44 2.60 -4.76
N GLY A 73 4.06 2.97 -3.64
CA GLY A 73 3.41 3.77 -2.60
C GLY A 73 2.52 2.97 -1.66
N ASN A 74 1.64 3.68 -0.98
CA ASN A 74 0.78 3.20 0.09
C ASN A 74 -0.71 3.39 -0.25
N CYS A 75 -1.58 3.06 0.69
CA CYS A 75 -2.99 3.45 0.63
C CYS A 75 -3.12 4.97 0.53
N TYR A 76 -3.96 5.44 -0.40
CA TYR A 76 -4.21 6.87 -0.62
C TYR A 76 -5.11 7.42 0.48
N MET A 77 -4.63 8.41 1.22
CA MET A 77 -5.39 9.07 2.29
C MET A 77 -6.68 9.72 1.76
N GLU A 78 -6.62 10.34 0.61
CA GLU A 78 -7.75 11.00 -0.04
C GLU A 78 -8.89 10.01 -0.30
N SER A 79 -8.55 8.84 -0.84
CA SER A 79 -9.52 7.78 -1.12
C SER A 79 -10.13 7.24 0.18
N LEU A 80 -9.29 7.03 1.19
CA LEU A 80 -9.73 6.51 2.48
C LEU A 80 -10.67 7.48 3.20
N LEU A 81 -10.33 8.76 3.27
CA LEU A 81 -11.16 9.78 3.91
C LEU A 81 -12.47 10.00 3.16
N ALA A 82 -12.45 10.02 1.83
CA ALA A 82 -13.65 10.13 1.01
C ALA A 82 -14.59 8.93 1.20
N PHE A 83 -14.05 7.73 1.33
CA PHE A 83 -14.83 6.50 1.56
C PHE A 83 -15.47 6.49 2.96
N LEU A 84 -14.67 6.79 3.99
CA LEU A 84 -15.12 6.71 5.39
C LEU A 84 -16.18 7.77 5.74
N ARG A 85 -16.20 8.90 5.05
CA ARG A 85 -17.15 10.02 5.27
C ARG A 85 -17.26 10.44 6.75
N ASN A 86 -16.17 10.30 7.49
CA ASN A 86 -16.16 10.67 8.89
C ASN A 86 -16.15 12.21 9.02
N PRO A 87 -17.15 12.83 9.70
CA PRO A 87 -17.26 14.28 9.80
C PRO A 87 -16.12 14.97 10.56
N ARG A 88 -15.29 14.20 11.27
CA ARG A 88 -14.09 14.72 11.92
C ARG A 88 -12.96 15.06 10.95
N TYR A 89 -13.01 14.55 9.72
CA TYR A 89 -11.96 14.72 8.72
C TYR A 89 -12.50 15.52 7.54
N ASN A 90 -11.71 16.50 7.12
CA ASN A 90 -12.04 17.34 5.98
C ASN A 90 -11.00 17.12 4.88
N LEU A 91 -11.47 16.89 3.66
CA LEU A 91 -10.60 16.67 2.50
C LEU A 91 -9.94 17.97 2.00
N VAL A 92 -10.56 19.15 2.23
CA VAL A 92 -10.06 20.41 1.69
C VAL A 92 -8.59 20.68 2.07
N PRO A 93 -8.16 20.57 3.35
CA PRO A 93 -6.77 20.77 3.72
C PRO A 93 -5.81 19.76 3.05
N ILE A 94 -6.29 18.54 2.78
CA ILE A 94 -5.50 17.53 2.07
C ILE A 94 -5.32 17.94 0.61
N MET A 95 -6.38 18.41 -0.04
CA MET A 95 -6.29 18.91 -1.43
C MET A 95 -5.37 20.13 -1.54
N ASP A 96 -5.44 21.04 -0.58
CA ASP A 96 -4.53 22.20 -0.52
C ASP A 96 -3.07 21.75 -0.36
N PHE A 97 -2.83 20.73 0.47
CA PHE A 97 -1.48 20.17 0.63
C PHE A 97 -1.00 19.49 -0.66
N VAL A 98 -1.85 18.72 -1.32
CA VAL A 98 -1.52 18.09 -2.61
C VAL A 98 -1.16 19.15 -3.63
N GLN A 99 -1.99 20.18 -3.78
CA GLN A 99 -1.80 21.25 -4.75
C GLN A 99 -0.49 22.03 -4.52
N ASN A 100 -0.21 22.39 -3.26
CA ASN A 100 0.88 23.31 -2.93
C ASN A 100 2.22 22.64 -2.68
N TYR A 101 2.24 21.35 -2.31
CA TYR A 101 3.47 20.65 -1.92
C TYR A 101 3.73 19.38 -2.72
N ILE A 102 2.75 18.49 -2.85
CA ILE A 102 2.97 17.20 -3.52
C ILE A 102 3.26 17.41 -5.02
N ARG A 103 2.52 18.30 -5.67
CA ARG A 103 2.75 18.64 -7.09
C ARG A 103 4.17 19.13 -7.32
N ALA A 104 4.68 20.00 -6.47
CA ALA A 104 6.05 20.50 -6.55
C ALA A 104 7.10 19.38 -6.36
N GLU A 105 6.84 18.39 -5.49
CA GLU A 105 7.76 17.25 -5.33
C GLU A 105 7.78 16.34 -6.57
N ILE A 106 6.64 16.11 -7.19
CA ILE A 106 6.55 15.34 -8.46
C ILE A 106 7.32 16.07 -9.57
N GLU A 107 7.17 17.39 -9.68
CA GLU A 107 7.89 18.22 -10.67
C GLU A 107 9.41 18.21 -10.47
N LYS A 108 9.89 18.02 -9.23
CA LYS A 108 11.33 17.81 -8.92
C LYS A 108 11.84 16.42 -9.31
N GLY A 109 10.97 15.52 -9.77
CA GLY A 109 11.31 14.16 -10.15
C GLY A 109 11.20 13.13 -9.02
N ASN A 110 10.59 13.49 -7.88
CA ASN A 110 10.25 12.54 -6.83
C ASN A 110 9.01 11.74 -7.26
N ILE A 111 9.24 10.53 -7.76
CA ILE A 111 8.20 9.68 -8.35
C ILE A 111 7.90 8.50 -7.43
N TRP A 112 6.64 8.25 -7.20
CA TRP A 112 6.09 7.04 -6.59
C TRP A 112 4.77 6.70 -7.28
N GLY A 113 4.27 5.51 -7.05
CA GLY A 113 2.99 5.07 -7.59
C GLY A 113 3.11 3.81 -8.44
N TYR A 114 1.99 3.45 -9.06
CA TYR A 114 1.90 2.25 -9.87
C TYR A 114 2.82 2.30 -11.09
N ASP A 115 3.53 1.18 -11.31
CA ASP A 115 4.18 0.87 -12.59
C ASP A 115 4.27 -0.67 -12.72
N ILE A 116 4.44 -1.16 -13.96
CA ILE A 116 4.49 -2.58 -14.28
C ILE A 116 5.52 -3.36 -13.44
N PRO A 117 6.77 -2.91 -13.23
CA PRO A 117 7.74 -3.61 -12.40
C PRO A 117 7.26 -3.82 -10.96
N TYR A 118 6.54 -2.85 -10.39
CA TYR A 118 5.97 -2.99 -9.05
C TYR A 118 4.83 -3.99 -9.01
N LEU A 119 3.95 -3.98 -10.03
CA LEU A 119 2.90 -5.00 -10.18
C LEU A 119 3.52 -6.39 -10.19
N LEU A 120 4.54 -6.61 -11.04
CA LEU A 120 5.19 -7.92 -11.18
C LEU A 120 5.79 -8.40 -9.85
N THR A 121 6.50 -7.54 -9.11
CA THR A 121 7.02 -7.92 -7.80
C THR A 121 5.92 -8.20 -6.78
N GLY A 122 4.80 -7.46 -6.81
CA GLY A 122 3.64 -7.70 -5.95
C GLY A 122 3.00 -9.06 -6.25
N VAL A 123 2.71 -9.36 -7.51
CA VAL A 123 2.13 -10.64 -7.94
C VAL A 123 3.03 -11.82 -7.54
N MET A 124 4.34 -11.66 -7.67
CA MET A 124 5.33 -12.69 -7.31
C MET A 124 5.65 -12.74 -5.81
N ASN A 125 5.00 -11.92 -4.99
CA ASN A 125 5.31 -11.76 -3.56
C ASN A 125 6.82 -11.57 -3.32
N SER A 126 7.47 -10.81 -4.19
CA SER A 126 8.90 -10.56 -4.18
C SER A 126 9.21 -9.18 -3.60
N HIS A 127 10.42 -9.05 -3.03
CA HIS A 127 10.88 -7.76 -2.52
C HIS A 127 10.97 -6.72 -3.65
N PRO A 128 10.43 -5.49 -3.48
CA PRO A 128 10.34 -4.48 -4.55
C PRO A 128 11.70 -3.90 -5.00
N SER A 129 12.82 -4.31 -4.39
CA SER A 129 14.18 -3.84 -4.77
C SER A 129 14.53 -4.12 -6.23
N SER A 130 14.08 -5.24 -6.79
CA SER A 130 14.29 -5.59 -8.19
C SER A 130 13.54 -4.63 -9.12
N ALA A 131 12.29 -4.29 -8.78
CA ALA A 131 11.53 -3.29 -9.52
C ALA A 131 12.16 -1.90 -9.41
N ILE A 132 12.60 -1.50 -8.21
CA ILE A 132 13.27 -0.20 -8.01
C ILE A 132 14.55 -0.13 -8.86
N ARG A 133 15.34 -1.21 -8.92
CA ARG A 133 16.53 -1.28 -9.76
C ARG A 133 16.17 -1.19 -11.25
N PHE A 134 15.18 -1.97 -11.70
CA PHE A 134 14.67 -1.94 -13.06
C PHE A 134 14.29 -0.51 -13.50
N MET A 135 13.55 0.21 -12.65
CA MET A 135 13.15 1.60 -12.89
C MET A 135 14.35 2.56 -12.91
N LYS A 136 15.29 2.41 -11.96
CA LYS A 136 16.51 3.22 -11.90
C LYS A 136 17.37 3.06 -13.15
N ASP A 137 17.47 1.83 -13.65
CA ASP A 137 18.23 1.48 -14.87
C ASP A 137 17.46 1.85 -16.16
N LYS A 138 16.27 2.45 -16.03
CA LYS A 138 15.39 2.86 -17.14
C LYS A 138 15.12 1.75 -18.15
N ARG A 139 15.03 0.53 -17.67
CA ARG A 139 14.68 -0.65 -18.48
C ARG A 139 13.23 -0.58 -18.93
N VAL A 140 12.94 -1.19 -20.09
CA VAL A 140 11.60 -1.30 -20.68
C VAL A 140 11.28 -2.73 -21.17
N ASP A 141 12.16 -3.67 -20.90
CA ASP A 141 12.08 -5.08 -21.27
C ASP A 141 11.28 -5.88 -20.21
N TYR A 142 10.02 -5.53 -20.01
CA TYR A 142 9.13 -6.07 -18.97
C TYR A 142 9.00 -7.59 -19.03
N SER A 143 8.90 -8.17 -20.22
CA SER A 143 8.79 -9.63 -20.41
C SER A 143 10.03 -10.36 -19.91
N ARG A 144 11.22 -9.81 -20.17
CA ARG A 144 12.48 -10.35 -19.67
C ARG A 144 12.57 -10.20 -18.16
N PHE A 145 12.18 -9.04 -17.64
CA PHE A 145 12.16 -8.81 -16.20
C PHE A 145 11.23 -9.80 -15.49
N TYR A 146 10.05 -10.08 -16.06
CA TYR A 146 9.15 -11.08 -15.51
C TYR A 146 9.79 -12.48 -15.48
N GLN A 147 10.46 -12.88 -16.57
CA GLN A 147 11.17 -14.15 -16.60
C GLN A 147 12.29 -14.22 -15.55
N GLU A 148 13.07 -13.14 -15.37
CA GLU A 148 14.09 -13.03 -14.34
C GLU A 148 13.49 -13.20 -12.90
N LEU A 149 12.28 -12.73 -12.68
CA LEU A 149 11.58 -12.93 -11.41
C LEU A 149 11.14 -14.39 -11.23
N LEU A 150 10.65 -15.05 -12.27
CA LEU A 150 10.27 -16.47 -12.23
C LEU A 150 11.48 -17.37 -11.93
N ASP A 151 12.58 -17.14 -12.63
CA ASP A 151 13.82 -17.93 -12.48
C ASP A 151 14.43 -17.82 -11.07
N ASN A 152 14.17 -16.71 -10.36
CA ASN A 152 14.63 -16.52 -8.97
C ASN A 152 13.69 -17.13 -7.91
N MET A 153 12.58 -17.73 -8.31
CA MET A 153 11.65 -18.42 -7.39
C MET A 153 11.90 -19.92 -7.28
N GLU A 154 12.68 -20.50 -8.20
CA GLU A 154 13.13 -21.89 -8.16
C GLU A 154 14.38 -22.04 -7.25
#